data_f99947294ab76d29d4f1e24ce9b5d5e0
#
_entry.id   f99947294ab76d29d4f1e24ce9b5d5e0
#
_cell.length_a   1.000
_cell.length_b   1.000
_cell.length_c   1.000
_cell.angle_alpha   90.00
_cell.angle_beta   90.00
_cell.angle_gamma   90.00
#
_symmetry.space_group_name_H-M   'P 1'
#
loop_
_entity.id
_entity.type
_entity.pdbx_description
1 polymer ?
#
loop_
_entity_poly.entity_id
_entity_poly.type
_entity_poly.pdbx_seq_one_letter_code
_entity_poly.pdbx_strand_id
1 'polypeptide(L)'
;MGGCAQALSRATKMDIEQPPVHYARVTPQAERRGLLIVNTGDGKGKSTAAFGLALRAHGRGKAVKIYQFMKVPTARFGEHRMFEQLGISVEGLGDGFSWKSKDLEHSAQLARDGWQKAKAAILSGEFFLVVLDEITYPLIYGWLPLNDVLATLRARPTDVHVCMTGRRCPPELTELADTVTEMVKIKHAFHAGIPAQRGIED
;
A
#
# COMPACT_ATOMS: atom_id res chain seq x y z
N MET A 1 -25.18 -50.18 -13.00
CA MET A 1 -25.39 -48.86 -13.57
C MET A 1 -26.40 -48.12 -12.68
N GLY A 2 -25.99 -47.15 -11.92
CA GLY A 2 -26.90 -46.41 -11.02
C GLY A 2 -26.14 -45.89 -9.79
N GLY A 3 -25.49 -44.73 -9.85
CA GLY A 3 -24.82 -44.22 -8.67
C GLY A 3 -23.97 -42.97 -8.89
N CYS A 4 -24.41 -42.05 -9.75
CA CYS A 4 -23.63 -40.83 -9.99
C CYS A 4 -24.50 -39.56 -10.15
N ALA A 5 -25.73 -39.54 -9.66
CA ALA A 5 -26.68 -38.47 -9.92
C ALA A 5 -27.22 -37.77 -8.64
N GLN A 6 -26.65 -38.01 -7.45
CA GLN A 6 -27.20 -37.45 -6.21
C GLN A 6 -26.24 -36.53 -5.41
N ALA A 7 -25.12 -36.10 -6.00
CA ALA A 7 -24.15 -35.24 -5.28
C ALA A 7 -24.17 -33.74 -5.68
N LEU A 8 -25.12 -33.26 -6.47
CA LEU A 8 -25.17 -31.87 -6.96
C LEU A 8 -26.36 -31.04 -6.44
N SER A 9 -26.97 -31.42 -5.35
CA SER A 9 -28.11 -30.68 -4.78
C SER A 9 -27.87 -30.26 -3.33
N ARG A 10 -26.84 -29.47 -3.07
CA ARG A 10 -26.74 -28.60 -1.90
C ARG A 10 -25.77 -27.46 -2.19
N ALA A 11 -26.01 -26.68 -3.22
CA ALA A 11 -25.61 -25.29 -3.19
C ALA A 11 -26.49 -24.63 -2.15
N THR A 12 -25.98 -24.47 -0.93
CA THR A 12 -26.55 -23.60 0.08
C THR A 12 -26.80 -22.25 -0.59
N LYS A 13 -28.08 -21.83 -0.66
CA LYS A 13 -28.44 -20.42 -0.87
C LYS A 13 -27.57 -19.66 0.10
N MET A 14 -26.59 -18.93 -0.37
CA MET A 14 -26.01 -17.84 0.41
C MET A 14 -27.20 -16.91 0.66
N ASP A 15 -27.63 -16.81 1.88
CA ASP A 15 -28.53 -15.76 2.32
C ASP A 15 -27.80 -14.48 1.96
N ILE A 16 -28.25 -13.83 0.89
CA ILE A 16 -27.85 -12.48 0.57
C ILE A 16 -28.49 -11.65 1.67
N GLU A 17 -27.79 -11.55 2.79
CA GLU A 17 -28.13 -10.57 3.81
C GLU A 17 -28.32 -9.23 3.12
N GLN A 18 -29.37 -8.55 3.54
CA GLN A 18 -29.81 -7.28 2.99
C GLN A 18 -28.64 -6.36 2.63
N PRO A 19 -28.72 -5.60 1.52
CA PRO A 19 -27.65 -4.68 1.14
C PRO A 19 -27.27 -3.84 2.35
N PRO A 20 -25.98 -3.61 2.59
CA PRO A 20 -25.51 -2.99 3.82
C PRO A 20 -26.30 -1.72 4.06
N VAL A 21 -26.91 -1.68 5.21
CA VAL A 21 -27.70 -0.59 5.77
C VAL A 21 -27.08 0.74 5.33
N HIS A 22 -27.93 1.61 4.81
CA HIS A 22 -27.68 2.98 4.48
C HIS A 22 -26.51 3.56 5.30
N TYR A 23 -25.37 3.77 4.66
CA TYR A 23 -24.36 4.64 5.23
C TYR A 23 -25.08 5.98 5.50
N ALA A 24 -25.27 6.30 6.75
CA ALA A 24 -25.76 7.61 7.13
C ALA A 24 -24.90 8.62 6.36
N ARG A 25 -25.51 9.42 5.50
CA ARG A 25 -24.77 10.47 4.79
C ARG A 25 -24.16 11.33 5.89
N VAL A 26 -22.84 11.21 6.05
CA VAL A 26 -22.10 12.14 6.90
C VAL A 26 -22.42 13.51 6.32
N THR A 27 -23.16 14.31 7.09
CA THR A 27 -23.52 15.68 6.70
C THR A 27 -22.20 16.40 6.44
N PRO A 28 -22.00 17.11 5.30
CA PRO A 28 -20.71 17.68 4.92
C PRO A 28 -20.37 18.93 5.73
N GLN A 29 -20.30 18.82 7.05
CA GLN A 29 -19.81 19.87 7.95
C GLN A 29 -18.34 19.71 8.32
N ALA A 30 -17.73 18.56 7.97
CA ALA A 30 -16.29 18.36 8.20
C ALA A 30 -15.50 18.99 7.05
N GLU A 31 -14.54 19.82 7.38
CA GLU A 31 -13.57 20.34 6.43
C GLU A 31 -12.85 19.19 5.74
N ARG A 32 -12.68 19.30 4.42
CA ARG A 32 -11.90 18.35 3.65
C ARG A 32 -10.44 18.49 4.05
N ARG A 33 -9.82 17.38 4.42
CA ARG A 33 -8.41 17.32 4.76
C ARG A 33 -7.72 16.13 4.11
N GLY A 34 -6.42 16.16 4.09
CA GLY A 34 -5.58 15.03 3.70
C GLY A 34 -5.78 13.84 4.65
N LEU A 35 -5.86 12.65 4.08
CA LEU A 35 -6.08 11.41 4.80
C LEU A 35 -4.77 10.63 4.95
N LEU A 36 -4.61 9.99 6.10
CA LEU A 36 -3.64 8.92 6.31
C LEU A 36 -4.32 7.59 6.05
N ILE A 37 -3.82 6.84 5.07
CA ILE A 37 -4.38 5.57 4.63
C ILE A 37 -3.35 4.48 4.81
N VAL A 38 -3.73 3.35 5.40
CA VAL A 38 -2.89 2.18 5.58
C VAL A 38 -3.53 0.97 4.91
N ASN A 39 -2.78 0.32 4.01
CA ASN A 39 -3.12 -1.00 3.49
C ASN A 39 -2.14 -2.03 4.06
N THR A 40 -2.61 -2.91 4.93
CA THR A 40 -1.78 -3.89 5.63
C THR A 40 -2.30 -5.33 5.42
N GLY A 41 -1.77 -6.28 6.18
CA GLY A 41 -2.16 -7.69 6.14
C GLY A 41 -1.30 -8.54 5.20
N ASP A 42 -1.49 -9.87 5.29
CA ASP A 42 -0.69 -10.87 4.56
C ASP A 42 -1.19 -11.16 3.14
N GLY A 43 -2.41 -10.75 2.81
CA GLY A 43 -3.01 -10.90 1.49
C GLY A 43 -2.37 -10.00 0.44
N LYS A 44 -2.62 -10.32 -0.83
CA LYS A 44 -2.18 -9.50 -1.98
C LYS A 44 -3.12 -8.30 -2.18
N GLY A 45 -2.62 -7.28 -2.89
CA GLY A 45 -3.41 -6.12 -3.30
C GLY A 45 -3.05 -4.81 -2.60
N LYS A 46 -2.17 -4.82 -1.58
CA LYS A 46 -1.79 -3.61 -0.83
C LYS A 46 -1.22 -2.51 -1.73
N SER A 47 -0.16 -2.83 -2.47
CA SER A 47 0.47 -1.90 -3.43
C SER A 47 -0.47 -1.58 -4.60
N THR A 48 -1.19 -2.59 -5.12
CA THR A 48 -2.19 -2.40 -6.19
C THR A 48 -3.27 -1.40 -5.78
N ALA A 49 -3.78 -1.46 -4.55
CA ALA A 49 -4.75 -0.51 -4.03
C ALA A 49 -4.16 0.90 -3.91
N ALA A 50 -2.93 1.03 -3.40
CA ALA A 50 -2.24 2.31 -3.29
C ALA A 50 -1.96 2.93 -4.67
N PHE A 51 -1.55 2.13 -5.65
CA PHE A 51 -1.34 2.57 -7.03
C PHE A 51 -2.65 2.93 -7.72
N GLY A 52 -3.75 2.25 -7.41
CA GLY A 52 -5.08 2.64 -7.82
C GLY A 52 -5.50 4.03 -7.31
N LEU A 53 -5.15 4.36 -6.05
CA LEU A 53 -5.33 5.72 -5.52
C LEU A 53 -4.45 6.74 -6.23
N ALA A 54 -3.19 6.39 -6.52
CA ALA A 54 -2.26 7.24 -7.27
C ALA A 54 -2.82 7.59 -8.67
N LEU A 55 -3.28 6.58 -9.42
CA LEU A 55 -3.92 6.77 -10.73
C LEU A 55 -5.19 7.61 -10.63
N ARG A 56 -6.02 7.38 -9.61
CA ARG A 56 -7.25 8.16 -9.38
C ARG A 56 -6.95 9.62 -9.08
N ALA A 57 -5.96 9.91 -8.26
CA ALA A 57 -5.53 11.27 -7.94
C ALA A 57 -4.95 11.96 -9.17
N HIS A 58 -4.06 11.28 -9.89
CA HIS A 58 -3.45 11.79 -11.12
C HIS A 58 -4.50 12.09 -12.20
N GLY A 59 -5.48 11.19 -12.41
CA GLY A 59 -6.59 11.38 -13.33
C GLY A 59 -7.52 12.57 -12.98
N ARG A 60 -7.37 13.14 -11.78
CA ARG A 60 -7.98 14.40 -11.34
C ARG A 60 -7.02 15.59 -11.40
N GLY A 61 -5.89 15.46 -12.11
CA GLY A 61 -4.88 16.50 -12.23
C GLY A 61 -4.12 16.81 -10.93
N LYS A 62 -4.08 15.85 -9.98
CA LYS A 62 -3.39 16.04 -8.71
C LYS A 62 -1.97 15.51 -8.78
N ALA A 63 -1.04 16.25 -8.16
CA ALA A 63 0.36 15.82 -8.07
C ALA A 63 0.49 14.60 -7.14
N VAL A 64 1.21 13.58 -7.61
CA VAL A 64 1.43 12.32 -6.90
C VAL A 64 2.92 11.98 -6.89
N LYS A 65 3.40 11.48 -5.76
CA LYS A 65 4.75 10.93 -5.61
C LYS A 65 4.68 9.54 -4.97
N ILE A 66 5.47 8.60 -5.48
CA ILE A 66 5.52 7.22 -5.00
C ILE A 66 6.94 6.88 -4.58
N TYR A 67 7.11 6.37 -3.38
CA TYR A 67 8.35 5.82 -2.84
C TYR A 67 8.17 4.35 -2.51
N GLN A 68 9.07 3.49 -3.01
CA GLN A 68 9.03 2.04 -2.80
C GLN A 68 10.24 1.57 -2.01
N PHE A 69 10.07 1.31 -0.73
CA PHE A 69 11.17 1.05 0.22
C PHE A 69 11.91 -0.27 -0.01
N MET A 70 11.28 -1.23 -0.67
CA MET A 70 11.86 -2.56 -0.88
C MET A 70 12.23 -2.83 -2.34
N LYS A 71 12.08 -1.86 -3.22
CA LYS A 71 12.38 -2.00 -4.65
C LYS A 71 13.65 -1.25 -5.03
N VAL A 72 14.43 -1.87 -5.91
CA VAL A 72 15.63 -1.20 -6.47
C VAL A 72 15.23 -0.03 -7.37
N PRO A 73 16.06 1.02 -7.49
CA PRO A 73 15.78 2.17 -8.37
C PRO A 73 15.60 1.79 -9.85
N THR A 74 16.18 0.66 -10.26
CA THR A 74 16.10 0.15 -11.64
C THR A 74 14.94 -0.81 -11.89
N ALA A 75 14.03 -1.00 -10.92
CA ALA A 75 12.87 -1.86 -11.09
C ALA A 75 11.99 -1.38 -12.26
N ARG A 76 11.53 -2.32 -13.10
CA ARG A 76 10.77 -2.04 -14.33
C ARG A 76 9.53 -2.95 -14.44
N PHE A 77 8.74 -2.99 -13.38
CA PHE A 77 7.45 -3.67 -13.38
C PHE A 77 6.44 -2.97 -14.30
N GLY A 78 5.30 -3.60 -14.55
CA GLY A 78 4.27 -3.05 -15.43
C GLY A 78 3.80 -1.68 -15.00
N GLU A 79 3.54 -1.47 -13.70
CA GLU A 79 3.14 -0.20 -13.13
C GLU A 79 4.19 0.91 -13.28
N HIS A 80 5.51 0.60 -13.18
CA HIS A 80 6.57 1.61 -13.37
C HIS A 80 6.55 2.18 -14.78
N ARG A 81 6.36 1.32 -15.79
CA ARG A 81 6.28 1.74 -17.21
C ARG A 81 5.07 2.65 -17.44
N MET A 82 3.93 2.32 -16.82
CA MET A 82 2.72 3.14 -16.95
C MET A 82 2.86 4.45 -16.21
N PHE A 83 3.43 4.46 -15.02
CA PHE A 83 3.68 5.68 -14.26
C PHE A 83 4.64 6.62 -14.99
N GLU A 84 5.70 6.08 -15.61
CA GLU A 84 6.63 6.84 -16.44
C GLU A 84 5.89 7.52 -17.62
N GLN A 85 5.02 6.79 -18.34
CA GLN A 85 4.21 7.34 -19.44
C GLN A 85 3.24 8.43 -18.97
N LEU A 86 2.70 8.30 -17.77
CA LEU A 86 1.78 9.25 -17.17
C LEU A 86 2.49 10.43 -16.49
N GLY A 87 3.82 10.42 -16.39
CA GLY A 87 4.58 11.45 -15.68
C GLY A 87 4.42 11.37 -14.15
N ILE A 88 3.99 10.23 -13.61
CA ILE A 88 3.94 10.01 -12.16
C ILE A 88 5.33 9.57 -11.68
N SER A 89 5.89 10.33 -10.74
CA SER A 89 7.22 10.06 -10.21
C SER A 89 7.20 8.87 -9.25
N VAL A 90 7.96 7.81 -9.57
CA VAL A 90 8.19 6.63 -8.72
C VAL A 90 9.68 6.52 -8.43
N GLU A 91 10.03 6.28 -7.18
CA GLU A 91 11.41 6.12 -6.75
C GLU A 91 11.57 4.85 -5.90
N GLY A 92 12.38 3.91 -6.38
CA GLY A 92 12.82 2.75 -5.61
C GLY A 92 13.90 3.15 -4.63
N LEU A 93 13.77 2.73 -3.37
CA LEU A 93 14.62 3.14 -2.26
C LEU A 93 15.32 1.95 -1.58
N GLY A 94 15.25 0.77 -2.18
CA GLY A 94 15.80 -0.46 -1.65
C GLY A 94 16.84 -1.10 -2.57
N ASP A 95 17.41 -2.18 -2.11
CA ASP A 95 18.34 -3.05 -2.82
C ASP A 95 17.69 -4.34 -3.34
N GLY A 96 16.36 -4.43 -3.26
CA GLY A 96 15.58 -5.61 -3.59
C GLY A 96 15.16 -6.40 -2.34
N PHE A 97 15.32 -7.72 -2.36
CA PHE A 97 14.89 -8.57 -1.26
C PHE A 97 15.87 -8.55 -0.09
N SER A 98 15.56 -7.78 0.94
CA SER A 98 16.39 -7.62 2.14
C SER A 98 16.76 -8.94 2.83
N TRP A 99 15.89 -9.99 2.79
CA TRP A 99 16.24 -11.32 3.36
C TRP A 99 17.29 -12.09 2.58
N LYS A 100 17.67 -11.62 1.38
CA LYS A 100 18.79 -12.13 0.58
C LYS A 100 19.99 -11.18 0.58
N SER A 101 19.85 -9.99 1.14
CA SER A 101 20.93 -9.02 1.22
C SER A 101 22.02 -9.57 2.14
N LYS A 102 23.26 -9.55 1.66
CA LYS A 102 24.44 -9.88 2.45
C LYS A 102 24.90 -8.72 3.32
N ASP A 103 24.37 -7.53 3.08
CA ASP A 103 24.70 -6.29 3.75
C ASP A 103 23.41 -5.57 4.22
N LEU A 104 22.95 -5.99 5.41
CA LEU A 104 21.76 -5.41 6.02
C LEU A 104 21.96 -3.94 6.42
N GLU A 105 23.19 -3.53 6.74
CA GLU A 105 23.46 -2.13 7.07
C GLU A 105 23.35 -1.23 5.84
N HIS A 106 23.79 -1.70 4.68
CA HIS A 106 23.57 -1.00 3.43
C HIS A 106 22.08 -0.83 3.12
N SER A 107 21.28 -1.90 3.26
CA SER A 107 19.82 -1.85 3.08
C SER A 107 19.17 -0.87 4.06
N ALA A 108 19.61 -0.87 5.32
CA ALA A 108 19.13 0.05 6.34
C ALA A 108 19.48 1.50 6.00
N GLN A 109 20.70 1.75 5.50
CA GLN A 109 21.11 3.09 5.10
C GLN A 109 20.28 3.60 3.90
N LEU A 110 20.04 2.78 2.88
CA LEU A 110 19.16 3.12 1.77
C LEU A 110 17.75 3.49 2.24
N ALA A 111 17.20 2.73 3.20
CA ALA A 111 15.90 3.04 3.79
C ALA A 111 15.89 4.38 4.54
N ARG A 112 16.95 4.68 5.32
CA ARG A 112 17.09 5.96 6.01
C ARG A 112 17.19 7.13 5.03
N ASP A 113 18.02 7.03 4.01
CA ASP A 113 18.19 8.08 3.00
C ASP A 113 16.89 8.28 2.20
N GLY A 114 16.23 7.18 1.85
CA GLY A 114 14.93 7.20 1.20
C GLY A 114 13.84 7.82 2.07
N TRP A 115 13.86 7.56 3.36
CA TRP A 115 12.94 8.20 4.30
C TRP A 115 13.12 9.73 4.35
N GLN A 116 14.36 10.23 4.32
CA GLN A 116 14.57 11.69 4.30
C GLN A 116 13.95 12.34 3.06
N LYS A 117 14.02 11.70 1.89
CA LYS A 117 13.36 12.17 0.67
C LYS A 117 11.84 12.14 0.80
N ALA A 118 11.29 11.03 1.30
CA ALA A 118 9.86 10.89 1.50
C ALA A 118 9.32 11.90 2.53
N LYS A 119 10.03 12.11 3.62
CA LYS A 119 9.74 13.11 4.65
C LYS A 119 9.71 14.53 4.06
N ALA A 120 10.72 14.89 3.28
CA ALA A 120 10.77 16.18 2.60
C ALA A 120 9.57 16.38 1.66
N ALA A 121 9.23 15.36 0.86
CA ALA A 121 8.08 15.41 -0.05
C ALA A 121 6.74 15.54 0.69
N ILE A 122 6.57 14.87 1.83
CA ILE A 122 5.36 14.99 2.65
C ILE A 122 5.24 16.41 3.22
N LEU A 123 6.33 16.95 3.75
CA LEU A 123 6.32 18.24 4.43
C LEU A 123 6.32 19.44 3.47
N SER A 124 6.71 19.26 2.21
CA SER A 124 6.71 20.34 1.21
C SER A 124 5.32 20.84 0.85
N GLY A 125 4.31 19.97 0.95
CA GLY A 125 2.96 20.29 0.48
C GLY A 125 2.80 20.32 -1.06
N GLU A 126 3.85 19.98 -1.81
CA GLU A 126 3.82 20.00 -3.28
C GLU A 126 2.96 18.88 -3.87
N PHE A 127 2.82 17.76 -3.13
CA PHE A 127 2.09 16.60 -3.58
C PHE A 127 0.74 16.48 -2.87
N PHE A 128 -0.31 16.27 -3.64
CA PHE A 128 -1.63 15.94 -3.09
C PHE A 128 -1.63 14.55 -2.44
N LEU A 129 -0.89 13.59 -3.03
CA LEU A 129 -0.78 12.23 -2.53
C LEU A 129 0.69 11.77 -2.55
N VAL A 130 1.18 11.33 -1.40
CA VAL A 130 2.46 10.62 -1.28
C VAL A 130 2.16 9.16 -0.93
N VAL A 131 2.66 8.22 -1.74
CA VAL A 131 2.58 6.79 -1.47
C VAL A 131 3.91 6.30 -0.91
N LEU A 132 3.85 5.64 0.24
CA LEU A 132 4.98 4.99 0.91
C LEU A 132 4.79 3.46 0.81
N ASP A 133 5.18 2.90 -0.32
CA ASP A 133 4.99 1.48 -0.59
C ASP A 133 6.03 0.63 0.16
N GLU A 134 5.53 -0.38 0.87
CA GLU A 134 6.32 -1.30 1.71
C GLU A 134 7.09 -0.62 2.88
N ILE A 135 6.66 0.57 3.35
CA ILE A 135 7.28 1.31 4.47
C ILE A 135 7.28 0.51 5.79
N THR A 136 6.36 -0.42 5.96
CA THR A 136 6.30 -1.19 7.21
C THR A 136 7.51 -2.08 7.42
N TYR A 137 8.18 -2.53 6.34
CA TYR A 137 9.36 -3.39 6.49
C TYR A 137 10.54 -2.67 7.16
N PRO A 138 11.02 -1.52 6.69
CA PRO A 138 12.09 -0.80 7.39
C PRO A 138 11.70 -0.38 8.82
N LEU A 139 10.40 -0.20 9.12
CA LEU A 139 9.93 0.06 10.48
C LEU A 139 10.07 -1.17 11.38
N ILE A 140 9.58 -2.34 10.94
CA ILE A 140 9.65 -3.58 11.74
C ILE A 140 11.06 -4.15 11.84
N TYR A 141 11.95 -3.79 10.91
CA TYR A 141 13.38 -4.13 11.00
C TYR A 141 14.18 -3.15 11.88
N GLY A 142 13.55 -2.09 12.37
CA GLY A 142 14.20 -1.07 13.19
C GLY A 142 15.17 -0.17 12.39
N TRP A 143 15.09 -0.16 11.07
CA TRP A 143 15.92 0.69 10.21
C TRP A 143 15.48 2.14 10.23
N LEU A 144 14.19 2.36 10.44
CA LEU A 144 13.59 3.69 10.60
C LEU A 144 13.02 3.86 12.01
N PRO A 145 13.28 5.00 12.67
CA PRO A 145 12.64 5.32 13.94
C PRO A 145 11.14 5.58 13.75
N LEU A 146 10.28 4.74 14.33
CA LEU A 146 8.82 4.89 14.22
C LEU A 146 8.35 6.27 14.67
N ASN A 147 8.93 6.79 15.76
CA ASN A 147 8.57 8.10 16.28
C ASN A 147 8.82 9.26 15.29
N ASP A 148 9.88 9.17 14.48
CA ASP A 148 10.14 10.19 13.44
C ASP A 148 9.10 10.11 12.32
N VAL A 149 8.69 8.91 11.94
CA VAL A 149 7.61 8.69 10.96
C VAL A 149 6.28 9.26 11.49
N LEU A 150 5.90 8.93 12.73
CA LEU A 150 4.68 9.42 13.35
C LEU A 150 4.68 10.95 13.49
N ALA A 151 5.81 11.54 13.91
CA ALA A 151 5.96 12.99 14.01
C ALA A 151 5.79 13.68 12.65
N THR A 152 6.41 13.13 11.61
CA THR A 152 6.30 13.65 10.24
C THR A 152 4.85 13.59 9.73
N LEU A 153 4.18 12.47 9.95
CA LEU A 153 2.78 12.29 9.53
C LEU A 153 1.83 13.26 10.26
N ARG A 154 2.10 13.59 11.52
CA ARG A 154 1.34 14.60 12.27
C ARG A 154 1.63 16.03 11.81
N ALA A 155 2.87 16.31 11.40
CA ALA A 155 3.30 17.63 10.98
C ALA A 155 3.03 17.93 9.49
N ARG A 156 2.50 16.96 8.71
CA ARG A 156 2.20 17.17 7.30
C ARG A 156 1.20 18.30 7.09
N PRO A 157 1.27 19.05 5.99
CA PRO A 157 0.23 20.00 5.60
C PRO A 157 -1.16 19.33 5.57
N THR A 158 -2.19 20.07 5.95
CA THR A 158 -3.54 19.55 6.21
C THR A 158 -4.22 18.95 4.98
N ASP A 159 -3.81 19.28 3.78
CA ASP A 159 -4.35 18.81 2.50
C ASP A 159 -3.54 17.67 1.86
N VAL A 160 -2.39 17.31 2.45
CA VAL A 160 -1.55 16.22 1.95
C VAL A 160 -2.09 14.86 2.40
N HIS A 161 -2.40 14.01 1.44
CA HIS A 161 -2.73 12.61 1.67
C HIS A 161 -1.47 11.75 1.71
N VAL A 162 -1.43 10.77 2.61
CA VAL A 162 -0.35 9.77 2.63
C VAL A 162 -0.97 8.37 2.64
N CYS A 163 -0.55 7.52 1.70
CA CYS A 163 -0.95 6.12 1.65
C CYS A 163 0.26 5.23 1.94
N MET A 164 0.18 4.44 2.99
CA MET A 164 1.23 3.53 3.44
C MET A 164 0.84 2.08 3.18
N THR A 165 1.80 1.27 2.73
CA THR A 165 1.56 -0.16 2.54
C THR A 165 2.60 -1.01 3.25
N GLY A 166 2.24 -2.26 3.51
CA GLY A 166 3.12 -3.32 3.96
C GLY A 166 2.46 -4.25 4.98
N ARG A 167 3.15 -5.34 5.27
CA ARG A 167 2.67 -6.32 6.26
C ARG A 167 2.99 -5.87 7.68
N ARG A 168 2.26 -6.40 8.66
CA ARG A 168 2.54 -6.19 10.10
C ARG A 168 2.71 -4.70 10.43
N CYS A 169 1.76 -3.88 10.00
CA CYS A 169 1.79 -2.45 10.31
C CYS A 169 1.87 -2.22 11.82
N PRO A 170 2.78 -1.37 12.31
CA PRO A 170 2.83 -0.99 13.71
C PRO A 170 1.48 -0.45 14.21
N PRO A 171 1.02 -0.85 15.42
CA PRO A 171 -0.25 -0.40 15.98
C PRO A 171 -0.38 1.12 16.02
N GLU A 172 0.70 1.83 16.34
CA GLU A 172 0.71 3.30 16.44
C GLU A 172 0.41 3.99 15.10
N LEU A 173 0.79 3.35 13.97
CA LEU A 173 0.41 3.83 12.63
C LEU A 173 -1.05 3.56 12.33
N THR A 174 -1.59 2.41 12.77
CA THR A 174 -3.01 2.11 12.60
C THR A 174 -3.89 3.02 13.44
N GLU A 175 -3.47 3.39 14.64
CA GLU A 175 -4.17 4.34 15.50
C GLU A 175 -4.15 5.76 14.93
N LEU A 176 -3.04 6.16 14.28
CA LEU A 176 -2.91 7.49 13.68
C LEU A 176 -3.68 7.61 12.36
N ALA A 177 -3.90 6.51 11.65
CA ALA A 177 -4.48 6.50 10.32
C ALA A 177 -5.99 6.80 10.35
N ASP A 178 -6.47 7.52 9.32
CA ASP A 178 -7.90 7.78 9.11
C ASP A 178 -8.62 6.58 8.47
N THR A 179 -7.89 5.75 7.74
CA THR A 179 -8.42 4.55 7.09
C THR A 179 -7.39 3.44 7.14
N VAL A 180 -7.78 2.30 7.65
CA VAL A 180 -6.96 1.09 7.68
C VAL A 180 -7.72 -0.04 7.00
N THR A 181 -7.07 -0.68 6.02
CA THR A 181 -7.60 -1.87 5.35
C THR A 181 -6.64 -3.02 5.55
N GLU A 182 -7.11 -4.11 6.12
CA GLU A 182 -6.35 -5.35 6.21
C GLU A 182 -6.72 -6.29 5.07
N MET A 183 -5.72 -6.67 4.27
CA MET A 183 -5.87 -7.67 3.22
C MET A 183 -5.53 -9.05 3.75
N VAL A 184 -6.57 -9.82 4.06
CA VAL A 184 -6.46 -11.16 4.62
C VAL A 184 -6.10 -12.16 3.52
N LYS A 185 -5.12 -13.02 3.79
CA LYS A 185 -4.73 -14.10 2.88
C LYS A 185 -5.63 -15.33 3.10
N ILE A 186 -6.75 -15.39 2.41
CA ILE A 186 -7.62 -16.57 2.42
C ILE A 186 -6.99 -17.72 1.61
N LYS A 187 -6.46 -17.41 0.42
CA LYS A 187 -5.79 -18.35 -0.49
C LYS A 187 -4.71 -17.61 -1.28
N HIS A 188 -3.63 -18.29 -1.61
CA HIS A 188 -2.55 -17.67 -2.39
C HIS A 188 -1.99 -18.66 -3.42
N ALA A 189 -1.85 -18.24 -4.67
CA ALA A 189 -1.34 -19.04 -5.78
C ALA A 189 0.02 -19.68 -5.49
N PHE A 190 0.91 -18.95 -4.82
CA PHE A 190 2.23 -19.44 -4.40
C PHE A 190 2.17 -20.72 -3.56
N HIS A 191 1.20 -20.86 -2.65
CA HIS A 191 1.03 -22.08 -1.85
C HIS A 191 0.50 -23.26 -2.66
N ALA A 192 -0.07 -23.00 -3.82
CA ALA A 192 -0.46 -24.03 -4.80
C ALA A 192 0.64 -24.32 -5.84
N GLY A 193 1.87 -23.81 -5.62
CA GLY A 193 3.00 -23.99 -6.53
C GLY A 193 2.90 -23.20 -7.84
N ILE A 194 1.97 -22.25 -7.94
CA ILE A 194 1.81 -21.41 -9.13
C ILE A 194 2.83 -20.29 -9.09
N PRO A 195 3.74 -20.17 -10.07
CA PRO A 195 4.73 -19.10 -10.12
C PRO A 195 4.09 -17.75 -10.41
N ALA A 196 4.84 -16.66 -10.14
CA ALA A 196 4.45 -15.30 -10.48
C ALA A 196 4.15 -15.17 -11.99
N GLN A 197 3.10 -14.42 -12.31
CA GLN A 197 2.63 -14.19 -13.67
C GLN A 197 2.89 -12.76 -14.10
N ARG A 198 3.49 -12.59 -15.27
CA ARG A 198 3.70 -11.25 -15.85
C ARG A 198 2.36 -10.53 -16.07
N GLY A 199 2.33 -9.25 -15.69
CA GLY A 199 1.12 -8.43 -15.78
C GLY A 199 0.09 -8.68 -14.69
N ILE A 200 0.36 -9.65 -13.78
CA ILE A 200 -0.47 -9.91 -12.60
C ILE A 200 0.34 -9.66 -11.32
N GLU A 201 1.60 -10.08 -11.30
CA GLU A 201 2.47 -9.97 -10.12
C GLU A 201 3.71 -9.10 -10.34
N ASP A 202 4.06 -8.85 -11.61
CA ASP A 202 5.20 -8.01 -12.04
C ASP A 202 4.97 -7.29 -13.40
#